data_ecdbe6c1e75ae1207e12cd0b35baa65e
#
_entry.id   ecdbe6c1e75ae1207e12cd0b35baa65e
#
_cell.length_a   1.000
_cell.length_b   1.000
_cell.length_c   1.000
_cell.angle_alpha   90.00
_cell.angle_beta   90.00
_cell.angle_gamma   90.00
#
_symmetry.space_group_name_H-M   'P 1'
#
loop_
_entity.id
_entity.type
_entity.pdbx_description
1 polymer ?
#
loop_
_entity_poly.entity_id
_entity_poly.type
_entity_poly.pdbx_seq_one_letter_code
_entity_poly.pdbx_strand_id
1 'polypeptide(L)'
;MDDELLSESFDPICMFDLPIPQKEAAPITLYDCFDLYTDGEVLDGDNQYKNDKTGEHIDAKKKIQIWTFPEILIISLKRFSVNGFRLNKRNDIVDIPIDNLNLGKYCVGYTKNKSKYELYGVCNHSGGLGGGHYFAFCKNPNGNWYSYNDNFVKKIESESVITNMAYVLFYKRK
;
A
#
# COMPACT_ATOMS: atom_id res chain seq x y z
N MET A 1 -7.04 21.61 23.16
CA MET A 1 -8.27 21.76 22.36
C MET A 1 -8.75 20.36 22.09
N ASP A 2 -9.93 20.04 22.54
CA ASP A 2 -10.53 18.73 22.25
C ASP A 2 -10.83 18.72 20.74
N ASP A 3 -10.24 17.76 20.01
CA ASP A 3 -10.45 17.60 18.57
C ASP A 3 -11.91 17.15 18.37
N GLU A 4 -12.79 18.08 17.98
CA GLU A 4 -14.18 17.75 17.66
C GLU A 4 -14.22 16.92 16.34
N LEU A 5 -14.90 15.77 16.37
CA LEU A 5 -15.16 14.98 15.18
C LEU A 5 -16.20 15.69 14.32
N LEU A 6 -15.77 16.21 13.17
CA LEU A 6 -16.63 16.95 12.24
C LEU A 6 -17.41 16.02 11.32
N SER A 7 -16.79 14.96 10.81
CA SER A 7 -17.38 13.99 9.90
C SER A 7 -16.65 12.65 9.97
N GLU A 8 -17.37 11.57 9.77
CA GLU A 8 -16.84 10.22 9.64
C GLU A 8 -17.60 9.45 8.56
N SER A 9 -16.87 8.73 7.71
CA SER A 9 -17.45 7.83 6.71
C SER A 9 -16.76 6.47 6.76
N PHE A 10 -17.48 5.41 6.38
CA PHE A 10 -16.97 4.04 6.26
C PHE A 10 -17.06 3.60 4.80
N ASP A 11 -15.91 3.50 4.15
CA ASP A 11 -15.82 3.15 2.74
C ASP A 11 -15.21 1.76 2.58
N PRO A 12 -15.88 0.82 1.89
CA PRO A 12 -15.30 -0.48 1.58
C PRO A 12 -14.20 -0.33 0.54
N ILE A 13 -13.04 -0.94 0.80
CA ILE A 13 -11.93 -0.99 -0.15
C ILE A 13 -11.55 -2.44 -0.44
N CYS A 14 -11.25 -2.75 -1.69
CA CYS A 14 -10.78 -4.07 -2.11
C CYS A 14 -9.25 -4.17 -2.22
N MET A 15 -8.56 -3.04 -2.32
CA MET A 15 -7.11 -2.95 -2.46
C MET A 15 -6.59 -1.67 -1.81
N PHE A 16 -5.49 -1.78 -1.06
CA PHE A 16 -4.77 -0.62 -0.55
C PHE A 16 -3.82 -0.09 -1.64
N ASP A 17 -3.97 1.17 -1.98
CA ASP A 17 -3.09 1.86 -2.92
C ASP A 17 -2.13 2.77 -2.13
N LEU A 18 -1.00 2.19 -1.72
CA LEU A 18 -0.08 2.79 -0.77
C LEU A 18 0.91 3.75 -1.43
N PRO A 19 1.05 4.98 -0.92
CA PRO A 19 2.10 5.89 -1.33
C PRO A 19 3.47 5.36 -0.88
N ILE A 20 4.51 5.61 -1.69
CA ILE A 20 5.88 5.31 -1.33
C ILE A 20 6.52 6.60 -0.79
N PRO A 21 6.95 6.68 0.47
CA PRO A 21 7.59 7.87 1.00
C PRO A 21 8.93 8.18 0.33
N GLN A 22 9.37 9.43 0.39
CA GLN A 22 10.74 9.80 0.04
C GLN A 22 11.62 9.63 1.28
N LYS A 23 12.70 8.86 1.16
CA LYS A 23 13.72 8.70 2.20
C LYS A 23 15.10 8.81 1.59
N GLU A 24 15.97 9.63 2.18
CA GLU A 24 17.32 9.87 1.64
C GLU A 24 18.36 8.88 2.17
N ALA A 25 18.21 8.34 3.37
CA ALA A 25 19.28 7.63 4.06
C ALA A 25 18.92 6.24 4.61
N ALA A 26 17.71 5.75 4.43
CA ALA A 26 17.30 4.45 4.96
C ALA A 26 16.47 3.67 3.94
N PRO A 27 16.48 2.33 3.98
CA PRO A 27 15.57 1.54 3.15
C PRO A 27 14.12 1.89 3.45
N ILE A 28 13.32 1.98 2.40
CA ILE A 28 11.88 2.17 2.51
C ILE A 28 11.25 0.83 2.84
N THR A 29 10.44 0.77 3.89
CA THR A 29 9.70 -0.42 4.28
C THR A 29 8.23 -0.33 3.89
N LEU A 30 7.55 -1.47 3.80
CA LEU A 30 6.10 -1.49 3.60
C LEU A 30 5.36 -0.81 4.77
N TYR A 31 5.92 -0.84 5.97
CA TYR A 31 5.37 -0.12 7.13
C TYR A 31 5.43 1.40 6.95
N ASP A 32 6.49 1.93 6.34
CA ASP A 32 6.58 3.36 6.04
C ASP A 32 5.49 3.80 5.05
N CYS A 33 5.14 2.92 4.11
CA CYS A 33 4.06 3.17 3.16
C CYS A 33 2.68 3.21 3.88
N PHE A 34 2.46 2.31 4.86
CA PHE A 34 1.25 2.35 5.69
C PHE A 34 1.24 3.55 6.63
N ASP A 35 2.37 3.90 7.23
CA ASP A 35 2.49 5.09 8.09
C ASP A 35 2.09 6.34 7.29
N LEU A 36 2.64 6.52 6.08
CA LEU A 36 2.27 7.65 5.21
C LEU A 36 0.80 7.60 4.76
N TYR A 37 0.25 6.40 4.51
CA TYR A 37 -1.15 6.23 4.11
C TYR A 37 -2.13 6.61 5.22
N THR A 38 -1.77 6.35 6.47
CA THR A 38 -2.61 6.61 7.64
C THR A 38 -2.26 7.91 8.36
N ASP A 39 -1.25 8.64 7.90
CA ASP A 39 -0.92 9.96 8.42
C ASP A 39 -2.02 10.97 8.09
N GLY A 40 -2.18 11.93 8.97
CA GLY A 40 -3.23 12.93 8.80
C GLY A 40 -2.82 14.01 7.79
N GLU A 41 -3.75 14.38 6.93
CA GLU A 41 -3.65 15.52 6.02
C GLU A 41 -4.32 16.75 6.67
N VAL A 42 -3.64 17.89 6.65
CA VAL A 42 -4.23 19.17 7.06
C VAL A 42 -4.94 19.78 5.87
N LEU A 43 -6.21 20.08 6.05
CA LEU A 43 -7.05 20.77 5.07
C LEU A 43 -7.09 22.25 5.46
N ASP A 44 -6.29 23.07 4.81
CA ASP A 44 -6.16 24.51 5.05
C ASP A 44 -6.16 25.34 3.76
N GLY A 45 -6.17 26.66 3.87
CA GLY A 45 -6.13 27.59 2.73
C GLY A 45 -7.22 27.31 1.71
N ASP A 46 -6.84 27.01 0.46
CA ASP A 46 -7.79 26.71 -0.63
C ASP A 46 -8.44 25.32 -0.52
N ASN A 47 -7.93 24.45 0.38
CA ASN A 47 -8.42 23.10 0.60
C ASN A 47 -9.20 22.93 1.91
N GLN A 48 -9.64 24.03 2.54
CA GLN A 48 -10.40 23.99 3.78
C GLN A 48 -11.64 23.10 3.69
N TYR A 49 -11.94 22.43 4.80
CA TYR A 49 -13.16 21.64 4.95
C TYR A 49 -14.37 22.54 5.04
N LYS A 50 -15.39 22.30 4.20
CA LYS A 50 -16.68 22.96 4.32
C LYS A 50 -17.52 22.25 5.36
N ASN A 51 -17.79 22.92 6.47
CA ASN A 51 -18.63 22.38 7.52
C ASN A 51 -20.09 22.32 7.06
N ASP A 52 -20.65 21.14 6.95
CA ASP A 52 -22.02 20.92 6.47
C ASP A 52 -23.10 21.53 7.38
N LYS A 53 -22.78 21.75 8.69
CA LYS A 53 -23.72 22.32 9.66
C LYS A 53 -23.75 23.84 9.61
N THR A 54 -22.59 24.48 9.44
CA THR A 54 -22.48 25.95 9.47
C THR A 54 -22.34 26.55 8.08
N GLY A 55 -21.94 25.77 7.06
CA GLY A 55 -21.64 26.23 5.72
C GLY A 55 -20.28 26.94 5.60
N GLU A 56 -19.53 27.09 6.68
CA GLU A 56 -18.26 27.80 6.73
C GLU A 56 -17.10 26.90 6.29
N HIS A 57 -16.07 27.50 5.72
CA HIS A 57 -14.80 26.84 5.43
C HIS A 57 -13.88 26.96 6.65
N ILE A 58 -13.39 25.83 7.15
CA ILE A 58 -12.57 25.75 8.36
C ILE A 58 -11.36 24.87 8.12
N ASP A 59 -10.28 25.14 8.82
CA ASP A 59 -9.13 24.25 8.86
C ASP A 59 -9.52 22.96 9.61
N ALA A 60 -9.17 21.82 9.01
CA ALA A 60 -9.50 20.52 9.56
C ALA A 60 -8.38 19.52 9.34
N LYS A 61 -8.33 18.46 10.11
CA LYS A 61 -7.42 17.32 9.90
C LYS A 61 -8.21 16.13 9.40
N LYS A 62 -7.89 15.69 8.17
CA LYS A 62 -8.42 14.46 7.58
C LYS A 62 -7.47 13.32 7.88
N LYS A 63 -7.99 12.20 8.37
CA LYS A 63 -7.20 11.00 8.66
C LYS A 63 -7.89 9.76 8.14
N ILE A 64 -7.10 8.86 7.53
CA ILE A 64 -7.57 7.53 7.14
C ILE A 64 -7.25 6.56 8.28
N GLN A 65 -8.27 5.85 8.75
CA GLN A 65 -8.13 4.77 9.73
C GLN A 65 -8.65 3.46 9.11
N ILE A 66 -7.96 2.36 9.40
CA ILE A 66 -8.36 1.06 8.88
C ILE A 66 -9.19 0.35 9.94
N TRP A 67 -10.50 0.20 9.68
CA TRP A 67 -11.41 -0.43 10.63
C TRP A 67 -11.19 -1.94 10.70
N THR A 68 -11.11 -2.61 9.55
CA THR A 68 -10.87 -4.05 9.48
C THR A 68 -9.96 -4.40 8.31
N PHE A 69 -9.20 -5.50 8.48
CA PHE A 69 -8.41 -6.09 7.41
C PHE A 69 -9.08 -7.37 6.87
N PRO A 70 -9.01 -7.64 5.56
CA PRO A 70 -9.59 -8.82 4.92
C PRO A 70 -8.76 -10.09 5.18
N GLU A 71 -9.27 -11.25 4.79
CA GLU A 71 -8.50 -12.50 4.78
C GLU A 71 -7.43 -12.50 3.69
N ILE A 72 -7.80 -12.04 2.50
CA ILE A 72 -6.87 -11.80 1.38
C ILE A 72 -6.65 -10.30 1.29
N LEU A 73 -5.41 -9.89 1.50
CA LEU A 73 -5.01 -8.49 1.48
C LEU A 73 -4.25 -8.20 0.19
N ILE A 74 -4.76 -7.25 -0.59
CA ILE A 74 -4.14 -6.78 -1.82
C ILE A 74 -3.59 -5.38 -1.60
N ILE A 75 -2.32 -5.17 -1.95
CA ILE A 75 -1.63 -3.89 -1.80
C ILE A 75 -1.01 -3.50 -3.14
N SER A 76 -1.37 -2.34 -3.66
CA SER A 76 -0.69 -1.69 -4.78
C SER A 76 0.28 -0.63 -4.25
N LEU A 77 1.45 -0.54 -4.83
CA LEU A 77 2.43 0.51 -4.55
C LEU A 77 2.28 1.63 -5.58
N LYS A 78 2.00 2.85 -5.16
CA LYS A 78 1.88 4.05 -6.03
C LYS A 78 3.22 4.42 -6.65
N ARG A 79 3.67 3.62 -7.63
CA ARG A 79 4.93 3.85 -8.33
C ARG A 79 4.85 4.90 -9.42
N PHE A 80 3.66 5.16 -9.94
CA PHE A 80 3.46 6.09 -11.04
C PHE A 80 2.95 7.44 -10.55
N SER A 81 3.56 8.49 -11.03
CA SER A 81 3.12 9.87 -10.79
C SER A 81 3.17 10.68 -12.08
N VAL A 82 2.25 11.62 -12.17
CA VAL A 82 2.18 12.61 -13.26
C VAL A 82 2.49 13.96 -12.65
N ASN A 83 3.54 14.62 -13.14
CA ASN A 83 3.88 15.99 -12.75
C ASN A 83 3.91 16.87 -14.02
N GLY A 84 2.83 17.62 -14.24
CA GLY A 84 2.61 18.31 -15.50
C GLY A 84 2.54 17.33 -16.67
N PHE A 85 3.45 17.46 -17.64
CA PHE A 85 3.58 16.54 -18.79
C PHE A 85 4.57 15.39 -18.57
N ARG A 86 5.20 15.31 -17.39
CA ARG A 86 6.19 14.28 -17.09
C ARG A 86 5.54 13.11 -16.37
N LEU A 87 5.70 11.95 -16.96
CA LEU A 87 5.30 10.67 -16.41
C LEU A 87 6.53 10.06 -15.72
N ASN A 88 6.47 9.88 -14.42
CA ASN A 88 7.57 9.32 -13.64
C ASN A 88 7.16 7.96 -13.07
N LYS A 89 8.10 7.01 -13.08
CA LYS A 89 7.97 5.74 -12.36
C LYS A 89 9.01 5.68 -11.25
N ARG A 90 8.58 5.44 -10.05
CA ARG A 90 9.45 5.19 -8.90
C ARG A 90 10.01 3.76 -8.96
N ASN A 91 11.33 3.64 -8.89
CA ASN A 91 12.04 2.37 -8.92
C ASN A 91 12.69 2.03 -7.57
N ASP A 92 12.23 2.64 -6.50
CA ASP A 92 12.71 2.33 -5.16
C ASP A 92 12.42 0.88 -4.79
N ILE A 93 13.37 0.24 -4.14
CA ILE A 93 13.13 -1.04 -3.49
C ILE A 93 12.37 -0.74 -2.19
N VAL A 94 11.21 -1.35 -2.05
CA VAL A 94 10.46 -1.36 -0.81
C VAL A 94 10.74 -2.69 -0.11
N ASP A 95 11.20 -2.64 1.12
CA ASP A 95 11.37 -3.83 1.97
C ASP A 95 9.99 -4.37 2.36
N ILE A 96 9.66 -5.53 1.82
CA ILE A 96 8.35 -6.16 1.91
C ILE A 96 8.48 -7.44 2.74
N PRO A 97 7.88 -7.52 3.93
CA PRO A 97 7.89 -8.75 4.71
C PRO A 97 7.23 -9.91 3.96
N ILE A 98 8.00 -10.95 3.66
CA ILE A 98 7.48 -12.18 3.04
C ILE A 98 6.66 -12.96 4.05
N ASP A 99 7.20 -13.12 5.25
CA ASP A 99 6.56 -13.78 6.37
C ASP A 99 6.27 -12.76 7.49
N ASN A 100 5.18 -12.96 8.22
CA ASN A 100 4.88 -12.20 9.45
C ASN A 100 4.67 -10.67 9.28
N LEU A 101 4.10 -10.22 8.16
CA LEU A 101 3.60 -8.85 8.09
C LEU A 101 2.53 -8.66 9.17
N ASN A 102 2.80 -7.78 10.12
CA ASN A 102 1.87 -7.48 11.23
C ASN A 102 1.31 -6.07 11.12
N LEU A 103 0.05 -5.96 10.76
CA LEU A 103 -0.65 -4.70 10.55
C LEU A 103 -1.55 -4.31 11.75
N GLY A 104 -1.42 -4.97 12.89
CA GLY A 104 -2.26 -4.72 14.05
C GLY A 104 -2.23 -3.27 14.55
N LYS A 105 -1.08 -2.56 14.39
CA LYS A 105 -0.99 -1.14 14.81
C LYS A 105 -1.86 -0.19 13.99
N TYR A 106 -2.22 -0.58 12.76
CA TYR A 106 -3.03 0.24 11.85
C TYR A 106 -4.52 -0.06 11.94
N CYS A 107 -4.91 -1.17 12.59
CA CYS A 107 -6.30 -1.57 12.74
C CYS A 107 -6.91 -0.95 14.00
N VAL A 108 -7.96 -0.15 13.83
CA VAL A 108 -8.69 0.44 14.97
C VAL A 108 -9.92 -0.39 15.37
N GLY A 109 -10.37 -1.30 14.51
CA GLY A 109 -11.54 -2.13 14.76
C GLY A 109 -11.19 -3.54 15.30
N TYR A 110 -12.13 -4.45 15.19
CA TYR A 110 -12.11 -5.76 15.85
C TYR A 110 -11.16 -6.81 15.25
N THR A 111 -10.58 -6.56 14.07
CA THR A 111 -9.61 -7.51 13.45
C THR A 111 -8.15 -7.26 13.85
N LYS A 112 -7.89 -6.37 14.81
CA LYS A 112 -6.55 -6.00 15.26
C LYS A 112 -5.65 -7.21 15.57
N ASN A 113 -6.17 -8.19 16.29
CA ASN A 113 -5.44 -9.41 16.67
C ASN A 113 -5.35 -10.46 15.54
N LYS A 114 -6.04 -10.21 14.41
CA LYS A 114 -6.07 -11.08 13.23
C LYS A 114 -5.45 -10.38 12.01
N SER A 115 -4.45 -9.53 12.22
CA SER A 115 -3.81 -8.72 11.18
C SER A 115 -2.37 -9.16 10.88
N LYS A 116 -2.11 -10.47 10.98
CA LYS A 116 -0.83 -11.09 10.59
C LYS A 116 -0.98 -11.79 9.25
N TYR A 117 -0.01 -11.57 8.37
CA TYR A 117 -0.10 -11.99 6.97
C TYR A 117 1.19 -12.65 6.49
N GLU A 118 1.05 -13.48 5.47
CA GLU A 118 2.10 -14.11 4.70
C GLU A 118 1.94 -13.74 3.22
N LEU A 119 3.02 -13.30 2.59
CA LEU A 119 3.05 -13.00 1.16
C LEU A 119 3.00 -14.30 0.36
N TYR A 120 2.09 -14.38 -0.62
CA TYR A 120 2.01 -15.53 -1.51
C TYR A 120 2.08 -15.17 -3.00
N GLY A 121 2.01 -13.89 -3.34
CA GLY A 121 2.09 -13.43 -4.72
C GLY A 121 2.60 -12.01 -4.84
N VAL A 122 3.39 -11.76 -5.87
CA VAL A 122 3.87 -10.44 -6.26
C VAL A 122 3.65 -10.29 -7.77
N CYS A 123 2.84 -9.32 -8.17
CA CYS A 123 2.78 -8.87 -9.54
C CYS A 123 3.87 -7.82 -9.73
N ASN A 124 4.79 -8.08 -10.65
CA ASN A 124 5.88 -7.19 -11.02
C ASN A 124 5.54 -6.44 -12.30
N HIS A 125 6.02 -5.21 -12.43
CA HIS A 125 5.94 -4.42 -13.65
C HIS A 125 7.30 -3.86 -14.03
N SER A 126 7.79 -4.22 -15.22
CA SER A 126 8.96 -3.63 -15.87
C SER A 126 8.53 -2.63 -16.94
N GLY A 127 9.36 -1.61 -17.20
CA GLY A 127 9.02 -0.54 -18.15
C GLY A 127 8.39 0.70 -17.51
N GLY A 128 7.79 1.56 -18.34
CA GLY A 128 7.22 2.86 -17.95
C GLY A 128 5.71 2.97 -18.19
N LEU A 129 5.17 4.19 -18.10
CA LEU A 129 3.74 4.47 -18.32
C LEU A 129 3.28 4.27 -19.77
N GLY A 130 4.20 4.42 -20.74
CA GLY A 130 3.89 4.26 -22.18
C GLY A 130 3.95 2.82 -22.69
N GLY A 131 4.34 1.87 -21.85
CA GLY A 131 4.44 0.45 -22.18
C GLY A 131 5.32 -0.29 -21.19
N GLY A 132 4.98 -1.53 -20.93
CA GLY A 132 5.69 -2.35 -19.97
C GLY A 132 5.27 -3.80 -20.07
N HIS A 133 5.85 -4.60 -19.22
CA HIS A 133 5.63 -6.02 -19.14
C HIS A 133 5.31 -6.44 -17.71
N TYR A 134 4.27 -7.23 -17.53
CA TYR A 134 3.88 -7.79 -16.25
C TYR A 134 4.33 -9.25 -16.17
N PHE A 135 4.81 -9.64 -14.99
CA PHE A 135 5.12 -11.01 -14.64
C PHE A 135 4.88 -11.23 -13.14
N ALA A 136 4.73 -12.46 -12.71
CA ALA A 136 4.38 -12.76 -11.34
C ALA A 136 5.43 -13.63 -10.64
N PHE A 137 5.59 -13.39 -9.34
CA PHE A 137 6.21 -14.33 -8.44
C PHE A 137 5.14 -14.91 -7.52
N CYS A 138 5.04 -16.24 -7.44
CA CYS A 138 4.02 -16.89 -6.62
C CYS A 138 4.63 -18.00 -5.77
N LYS A 139 4.17 -18.09 -4.52
CA LYS A 139 4.47 -19.18 -3.63
C LYS A 139 3.47 -20.31 -3.88
N ASN A 140 3.95 -21.44 -4.37
CA ASN A 140 3.11 -22.59 -4.65
C ASN A 140 2.79 -23.40 -3.39
N PRO A 141 1.81 -24.32 -3.44
CA PRO A 141 1.46 -25.16 -2.29
C PRO A 141 2.60 -26.02 -1.73
N ASN A 142 3.65 -26.29 -2.54
CA ASN A 142 4.86 -26.98 -2.11
C ASN A 142 5.84 -26.10 -1.29
N GLY A 143 5.44 -24.85 -0.99
CA GLY A 143 6.22 -23.89 -0.23
C GLY A 143 7.32 -23.15 -1.01
N ASN A 144 7.56 -23.50 -2.28
CA ASN A 144 8.59 -22.87 -3.09
C ASN A 144 8.02 -21.70 -3.89
N TRP A 145 8.90 -20.71 -4.15
CA TRP A 145 8.60 -19.59 -5.02
C TRP A 145 8.92 -19.89 -6.48
N TYR A 146 8.09 -19.38 -7.37
CA TYR A 146 8.24 -19.50 -8.82
C TYR A 146 8.00 -18.15 -9.50
N SER A 147 8.79 -17.88 -10.52
CA SER A 147 8.55 -16.79 -11.47
C SER A 147 7.69 -17.31 -12.62
N TYR A 148 6.62 -16.60 -12.91
CA TYR A 148 5.71 -16.82 -14.03
C TYR A 148 5.83 -15.64 -14.98
N ASN A 149 6.40 -15.87 -16.14
CA ASN A 149 6.65 -14.85 -17.14
C ASN A 149 6.24 -15.39 -18.50
N ASP A 150 5.01 -15.03 -18.94
CA ASP A 150 4.34 -15.61 -20.09
C ASP A 150 4.36 -17.16 -20.05
N ASN A 151 5.03 -17.80 -21.01
CA ASN A 151 5.14 -19.26 -21.10
C ASN A 151 6.30 -19.83 -20.27
N PHE A 152 7.08 -18.98 -19.60
CA PHE A 152 8.24 -19.43 -18.82
C PHE A 152 7.90 -19.49 -17.34
N VAL A 153 8.14 -20.67 -16.76
CA VAL A 153 8.02 -20.90 -15.31
C VAL A 153 9.38 -21.36 -14.77
N LYS A 154 9.88 -20.66 -13.75
CA LYS A 154 11.18 -20.98 -13.15
C LYS A 154 11.07 -20.90 -11.63
N LYS A 155 11.63 -21.89 -10.91
CA LYS A 155 11.81 -21.81 -9.47
C LYS A 155 12.80 -20.68 -9.16
N ILE A 156 12.48 -19.88 -8.13
CA ILE A 156 13.31 -18.80 -7.61
C ILE A 156 13.49 -18.96 -6.11
N GLU A 157 14.53 -18.35 -5.58
CA GLU A 157 14.76 -18.31 -4.13
C GLU A 157 13.95 -17.15 -3.51
N SER A 158 13.58 -17.32 -2.24
CA SER A 158 12.76 -16.34 -1.50
C SER A 158 13.37 -14.95 -1.46
N GLU A 159 14.69 -14.87 -1.36
CA GLU A 159 15.46 -13.63 -1.34
C GLU A 159 15.36 -12.82 -2.65
N SER A 160 14.99 -13.50 -3.74
CA SER A 160 14.83 -12.88 -5.06
C SER A 160 13.41 -12.36 -5.33
N VAL A 161 12.47 -12.56 -4.39
CA VAL A 161 11.06 -12.20 -4.58
C VAL A 161 10.84 -10.68 -4.53
N ILE A 162 11.62 -9.98 -3.69
CA ILE A 162 11.47 -8.55 -3.49
C ILE A 162 12.42 -7.79 -4.38
N THR A 163 11.84 -7.03 -5.33
CA THR A 163 12.58 -6.25 -6.33
C THR A 163 12.01 -4.83 -6.43
N ASN A 164 12.70 -3.97 -7.14
CA ASN A 164 12.19 -2.64 -7.50
C ASN A 164 11.03 -2.67 -8.51
N MET A 165 10.71 -3.84 -9.05
CA MET A 165 9.60 -4.06 -9.97
C MET A 165 8.31 -4.49 -9.27
N ALA A 166 8.36 -4.87 -7.97
CA ALA A 166 7.19 -5.24 -7.20
C ALA A 166 6.14 -4.13 -7.24
N TYR A 167 4.95 -4.44 -7.76
CA TYR A 167 3.90 -3.46 -8.03
C TYR A 167 2.63 -3.76 -7.26
N VAL A 168 2.10 -5.00 -7.33
CA VAL A 168 0.96 -5.43 -6.53
C VAL A 168 1.35 -6.65 -5.70
N LEU A 169 1.01 -6.61 -4.43
CA LEU A 169 1.33 -7.61 -3.42
C LEU A 169 0.07 -8.33 -2.99
N PHE A 170 0.15 -9.64 -2.87
CA PHE A 170 -0.95 -10.50 -2.44
C PHE A 170 -0.55 -11.22 -1.16
N TYR A 171 -1.27 -10.90 -0.09
CA TYR A 171 -1.08 -11.48 1.22
C TYR A 171 -2.27 -12.30 1.65
N LYS A 172 -2.02 -13.38 2.36
CA LYS A 172 -3.04 -14.20 3.03
C LYS A 172 -2.86 -14.11 4.54
N ARG A 173 -3.97 -13.97 5.26
CA ARG A 173 -3.98 -14.00 6.73
C ARG A 173 -3.49 -15.35 7.24
N LYS A 174 -2.67 -15.32 8.31
CA LYS A 174 -2.23 -16.51 9.08
C LYS A 174 -3.26 -16.94 10.10
#